data_02a8703e3f0580152f8bdadcd330e6a3
#
_entry.id   02a8703e3f0580152f8bdadcd330e6a3
#
_cell.length_a   1.000
_cell.length_b   1.000
_cell.length_c   1.000
_cell.angle_alpha   90.00
_cell.angle_beta   90.00
_cell.angle_gamma   90.00
#
_symmetry.space_group_name_H-M   'P 1'
#
loop_
_entity.id
_entity.type
_entity.pdbx_description
1 polymer ?
#
loop_
_entity_poly.entity_id
_entity_poly.type
_entity_poly.pdbx_seq_one_letter_code
_entity_poly.pdbx_strand_id
1 'polypeptide(L)'
;GRPLVKLPLGGATDISYLLGNVYTYEGSKEGRLASALVEAGCVNPVLFFDEVDKVSATDRGQEIIATLIHLIDPTSNAALRDRYFHGIDLDFSRCTFVFSYNDPDRVSPVLLDRIKRVAMPPPSAAERVAVVHAHLVPRVQRRLNTSLALCDAAVGALLADARGGMRGVEKDVDHVLAAAQLCTACSDANDG
;
A
#
# COMPACT_ATOMS: atom_id res chain seq x y z
N GLY A 1 7.13 -4.02 17.86
CA GLY A 1 6.31 -2.91 17.35
C GLY A 1 4.85 -3.32 17.23
N ARG A 2 3.96 -2.39 16.88
CA ARG A 2 2.55 -2.69 16.64
C ARG A 2 2.36 -3.25 15.23
N PRO A 3 1.42 -4.20 15.01
CA PRO A 3 1.11 -4.69 13.69
C PRO A 3 0.60 -3.57 12.77
N LEU A 4 0.97 -3.64 11.48
CA LEU A 4 0.48 -2.74 10.45
C LEU A 4 -0.41 -3.55 9.51
N VAL A 5 -1.66 -3.10 9.35
CA VAL A 5 -2.61 -3.70 8.42
C VAL A 5 -2.91 -2.72 7.30
N LYS A 6 -2.72 -3.17 6.06
CA LYS A 6 -2.94 -2.35 4.87
C LYS A 6 -4.38 -2.53 4.35
N LEU A 7 -5.05 -1.39 4.12
CA LEU A 7 -6.40 -1.28 3.57
C LEU A 7 -6.36 -0.45 2.26
N PRO A 8 -6.26 -1.10 1.09
CA PRO A 8 -6.27 -0.38 -0.18
C PRO A 8 -7.67 0.16 -0.49
N LEU A 9 -7.78 1.46 -0.77
CA LEU A 9 -9.04 2.11 -1.13
C LEU A 9 -9.21 2.32 -2.64
N GLY A 10 -8.16 2.17 -3.41
CA GLY A 10 -8.18 2.40 -4.86
C GLY A 10 -9.12 1.49 -5.67
N GLY A 11 -9.64 0.43 -5.07
CA GLY A 11 -10.64 -0.46 -5.68
C GLY A 11 -11.96 -0.53 -4.92
N ALA A 12 -12.12 0.26 -3.85
CA ALA A 12 -13.34 0.27 -3.06
C ALA A 12 -14.47 1.01 -3.81
N THR A 13 -15.55 0.31 -4.08
CA THR A 13 -16.69 0.84 -4.85
C THR A 13 -17.85 1.30 -3.98
N ASP A 14 -17.97 0.74 -2.78
CA ASP A 14 -19.00 1.10 -1.81
C ASP A 14 -18.58 0.79 -0.36
N ILE A 15 -19.42 1.20 0.57
CA ILE A 15 -19.18 1.12 2.02
C ILE A 15 -19.08 -0.32 2.55
N SER A 16 -19.63 -1.32 1.85
CA SER A 16 -19.57 -2.73 2.28
C SER A 16 -18.14 -3.25 2.34
N TYR A 17 -17.23 -2.65 1.57
CA TYR A 17 -15.81 -2.93 1.69
C TYR A 17 -15.29 -2.69 3.10
N LEU A 18 -15.66 -1.56 3.73
CA LEU A 18 -15.21 -1.21 5.08
C LEU A 18 -16.04 -1.84 6.19
N LEU A 19 -17.37 -1.84 6.06
CA LEU A 19 -18.31 -2.20 7.12
C LEU A 19 -19.05 -3.53 6.90
N GLY A 20 -18.72 -4.27 5.83
CA GLY A 20 -19.36 -5.55 5.53
C GLY A 20 -20.80 -5.43 5.03
N ASN A 21 -21.40 -6.58 4.82
CA ASN A 21 -22.80 -6.74 4.40
C ASN A 21 -23.63 -7.32 5.52
N VAL A 22 -24.94 -7.04 5.51
CA VAL A 22 -25.87 -7.62 6.48
C VAL A 22 -25.84 -9.15 6.34
N TYR A 23 -25.71 -9.84 7.46
CA TYR A 23 -25.50 -11.30 7.55
C TYR A 23 -26.64 -12.16 6.94
N THR A 24 -27.78 -11.55 6.61
CA THR A 24 -28.94 -12.26 6.05
C THR A 24 -28.80 -12.64 4.57
N TYR A 25 -27.80 -12.14 3.87
CA TYR A 25 -27.56 -12.44 2.45
C TYR A 25 -26.56 -13.59 2.30
N GLU A 26 -26.80 -14.46 1.33
CA GLU A 26 -25.83 -15.50 0.96
C GLU A 26 -24.52 -14.86 0.49
N GLY A 27 -23.38 -15.35 0.99
CA GLY A 27 -22.06 -14.76 0.72
C GLY A 27 -21.71 -13.51 1.53
N SER A 28 -22.54 -13.14 2.52
CA SER A 28 -22.23 -12.02 3.42
C SER A 28 -20.96 -12.27 4.22
N LYS A 29 -20.21 -11.23 4.43
CA LYS A 29 -18.96 -11.25 5.21
C LYS A 29 -18.78 -9.93 5.96
N GLU A 30 -17.93 -9.97 6.96
CA GLU A 30 -17.49 -8.81 7.70
C GLU A 30 -16.77 -7.80 6.81
N GLY A 31 -16.75 -6.55 7.25
CA GLY A 31 -16.02 -5.48 6.61
C GLY A 31 -14.50 -5.56 6.84
N ARG A 32 -13.75 -4.88 6.00
CA ARG A 32 -12.29 -4.87 6.07
C ARG A 32 -11.76 -4.27 7.39
N LEU A 33 -12.52 -3.38 8.04
CA LEU A 33 -12.16 -2.82 9.35
C LEU A 33 -12.20 -3.88 10.45
N ALA A 34 -13.26 -4.69 10.50
CA ALA A 34 -13.37 -5.79 11.46
C ALA A 34 -12.29 -6.85 11.21
N SER A 35 -12.14 -7.29 9.94
CA SER A 35 -11.08 -8.23 9.54
C SER A 35 -9.70 -7.71 9.92
N ALA A 36 -9.44 -6.40 9.83
CA ALA A 36 -8.15 -5.80 10.17
C ALA A 36 -7.80 -5.94 11.66
N LEU A 37 -8.78 -5.81 12.56
CA LEU A 37 -8.57 -6.06 13.99
C LEU A 37 -8.25 -7.54 14.27
N VAL A 38 -8.96 -8.45 13.59
CA VAL A 38 -8.71 -9.89 13.69
C VAL A 38 -7.32 -10.24 13.18
N GLU A 39 -6.94 -9.74 12.00
CA GLU A 39 -5.62 -9.94 11.38
C GLU A 39 -4.49 -9.40 12.27
N ALA A 40 -4.71 -8.25 12.90
CA ALA A 40 -3.74 -7.64 13.80
C ALA A 40 -3.58 -8.41 15.12
N GLY A 41 -4.62 -9.11 15.58
CA GLY A 41 -4.64 -9.81 16.87
C GLY A 41 -4.46 -8.89 18.09
N CYS A 42 -4.72 -7.59 17.92
CA CYS A 42 -4.61 -6.59 18.99
C CYS A 42 -5.56 -5.42 18.77
N VAL A 43 -5.84 -4.66 19.83
CA VAL A 43 -6.77 -3.52 19.81
C VAL A 43 -6.13 -2.19 19.39
N ASN A 44 -4.81 -2.17 19.13
CA ASN A 44 -4.04 -0.96 18.85
C ASN A 44 -3.15 -1.07 17.61
N PRO A 45 -3.59 -1.68 16.50
CA PRO A 45 -2.80 -1.77 15.28
C PRO A 45 -2.56 -0.40 14.64
N VAL A 46 -1.66 -0.37 13.66
CA VAL A 46 -1.56 0.72 12.68
C VAL A 46 -2.40 0.33 11.47
N LEU A 47 -3.44 1.09 11.17
CA LEU A 47 -4.29 0.90 9.99
C LEU A 47 -3.81 1.87 8.89
N PHE A 48 -3.31 1.31 7.79
CA PHE A 48 -2.78 2.07 6.67
C PHE A 48 -3.76 2.05 5.50
N PHE A 49 -4.44 3.17 5.27
CA PHE A 49 -5.36 3.39 4.16
C PHE A 49 -4.60 3.91 2.95
N ASP A 50 -4.50 3.08 1.92
CA ASP A 50 -3.74 3.40 0.72
C ASP A 50 -4.65 3.95 -0.39
N GLU A 51 -4.17 4.99 -1.10
CA GLU A 51 -4.83 5.58 -2.25
C GLU A 51 -6.22 6.20 -1.94
N VAL A 52 -6.32 7.01 -0.86
CA VAL A 52 -7.59 7.68 -0.49
C VAL A 52 -8.10 8.61 -1.58
N ASP A 53 -7.22 9.21 -2.38
CA ASP A 53 -7.54 10.04 -3.55
C ASP A 53 -8.19 9.28 -4.71
N LYS A 54 -8.23 7.94 -4.65
CA LYS A 54 -8.88 7.08 -5.66
C LYS A 54 -10.33 6.74 -5.31
N VAL A 55 -10.78 7.06 -4.10
CA VAL A 55 -12.19 6.92 -3.75
C VAL A 55 -13.02 7.84 -4.66
N SER A 56 -14.06 7.26 -5.28
CA SER A 56 -14.85 8.01 -6.26
C SER A 56 -15.63 9.16 -5.62
N ALA A 57 -15.90 10.22 -6.40
CA ALA A 57 -16.72 11.35 -5.97
C ALA A 57 -18.23 11.07 -5.97
N THR A 58 -18.64 9.82 -6.23
CA THR A 58 -20.05 9.40 -6.21
C THR A 58 -20.59 9.32 -4.78
N ASP A 59 -21.91 9.25 -4.62
CA ASP A 59 -22.57 9.10 -3.31
C ASP A 59 -22.00 7.92 -2.51
N ARG A 60 -21.75 6.78 -3.18
CA ARG A 60 -21.13 5.60 -2.55
C ARG A 60 -19.70 5.86 -2.07
N GLY A 61 -18.92 6.61 -2.83
CA GLY A 61 -17.58 7.02 -2.40
C GLY A 61 -17.63 8.00 -1.24
N GLN A 62 -18.63 8.89 -1.21
CA GLN A 62 -18.83 9.81 -0.09
C GLN A 62 -19.20 9.06 1.21
N GLU A 63 -19.93 7.94 1.14
CA GLU A 63 -20.17 7.09 2.31
C GLU A 63 -18.87 6.49 2.88
N ILE A 64 -17.93 6.10 2.00
CA ILE A 64 -16.60 5.64 2.42
C ILE A 64 -15.87 6.75 3.17
N ILE A 65 -15.81 7.95 2.59
CA ILE A 65 -15.14 9.11 3.21
C ILE A 65 -15.79 9.49 4.54
N ALA A 66 -17.13 9.51 4.62
CA ALA A 66 -17.84 9.76 5.88
C ALA A 66 -17.48 8.72 6.96
N THR A 67 -17.36 7.46 6.58
CA THR A 67 -16.93 6.41 7.52
C THR A 67 -15.50 6.58 7.98
N LEU A 68 -14.57 6.99 7.10
CA LEU A 68 -13.21 7.31 7.49
C LEU A 68 -13.14 8.50 8.46
N ILE A 69 -13.98 9.53 8.25
CA ILE A 69 -14.09 10.67 9.16
C ILE A 69 -14.58 10.21 10.53
N HIS A 70 -15.62 9.37 10.59
CA HIS A 70 -16.11 8.78 11.84
C HIS A 70 -15.05 7.93 12.55
N LEU A 71 -14.28 7.17 11.79
CA LEU A 71 -13.24 6.30 12.29
C LEU A 71 -12.09 7.06 12.98
N ILE A 72 -11.74 8.24 12.46
CA ILE A 72 -10.66 9.06 13.05
C ILE A 72 -11.16 10.03 14.13
N ASP A 73 -12.46 10.18 14.30
CA ASP A 73 -13.04 11.09 15.30
C ASP A 73 -13.04 10.43 16.69
N PRO A 74 -12.32 11.00 17.68
CA PRO A 74 -12.23 10.42 19.02
C PRO A 74 -13.59 10.28 19.74
N THR A 75 -14.61 11.02 19.30
CA THR A 75 -15.94 10.97 19.92
C THR A 75 -16.79 9.79 19.44
N SER A 76 -16.46 9.20 18.30
CA SER A 76 -17.25 8.15 17.65
C SER A 76 -16.49 6.85 17.38
N ASN A 77 -15.17 6.87 17.40
CA ASN A 77 -14.33 5.72 16.99
C ASN A 77 -14.30 4.54 17.98
N ALA A 78 -14.81 4.71 19.19
CA ALA A 78 -14.89 3.65 20.18
C ALA A 78 -16.10 2.71 19.98
N ALA A 79 -17.05 3.06 19.09
CA ALA A 79 -18.30 2.34 18.89
C ALA A 79 -18.68 2.24 17.41
N LEU A 80 -17.72 1.91 16.56
CA LEU A 80 -18.00 1.70 15.14
C LEU A 80 -18.69 0.35 14.94
N ARG A 81 -19.77 0.31 14.13
CA ARG A 81 -20.53 -0.90 13.89
C ARG A 81 -20.27 -1.48 12.52
N ASP A 82 -19.84 -2.73 12.51
CA ASP A 82 -19.82 -3.54 11.31
C ASP A 82 -21.25 -4.08 11.02
N ARG A 83 -21.63 -4.13 9.74
CA ARG A 83 -22.98 -4.56 9.34
C ARG A 83 -23.19 -6.07 9.48
N TYR A 84 -22.12 -6.84 9.38
CA TYR A 84 -22.15 -8.30 9.57
C TYR A 84 -22.29 -8.65 11.06
N PHE A 85 -21.50 -7.99 11.92
CA PHE A 85 -21.54 -8.19 13.37
C PHE A 85 -22.60 -7.30 14.02
N HIS A 86 -23.87 -7.57 13.70
CA HIS A 86 -24.99 -6.77 14.20
C HIS A 86 -24.97 -6.67 15.74
N GLY A 87 -25.03 -5.44 16.26
CA GLY A 87 -25.08 -5.17 17.71
C GLY A 87 -23.76 -5.22 18.44
N ILE A 88 -22.62 -5.44 17.75
CA ILE A 88 -21.29 -5.40 18.34
C ILE A 88 -20.62 -4.07 17.96
N ASP A 89 -20.21 -3.31 18.98
CA ASP A 89 -19.42 -2.10 18.79
C ASP A 89 -17.93 -2.48 18.74
N LEU A 90 -17.24 -2.03 17.68
CA LEU A 90 -15.79 -2.22 17.49
C LEU A 90 -15.06 -0.96 17.94
N ASP A 91 -14.11 -1.12 18.84
CA ASP A 91 -13.32 -0.02 19.41
C ASP A 91 -12.03 0.22 18.62
N PHE A 92 -11.97 1.33 17.90
CA PHE A 92 -10.80 1.81 17.16
C PHE A 92 -10.06 2.95 17.87
N SER A 93 -10.44 3.33 19.09
CA SER A 93 -9.89 4.49 19.80
C SER A 93 -8.38 4.39 20.06
N ARG A 94 -7.84 3.18 20.10
CA ARG A 94 -6.42 2.89 20.33
C ARG A 94 -5.61 2.67 19.05
N CYS A 95 -6.27 2.64 17.91
CA CYS A 95 -5.61 2.47 16.61
C CYS A 95 -4.83 3.72 16.22
N THR A 96 -3.82 3.54 15.38
CA THR A 96 -3.16 4.63 14.67
C THR A 96 -3.58 4.58 13.22
N PHE A 97 -4.03 5.70 12.68
CA PHE A 97 -4.49 5.80 11.30
C PHE A 97 -3.44 6.50 10.45
N VAL A 98 -3.09 5.90 9.32
CA VAL A 98 -2.18 6.45 8.33
C VAL A 98 -2.89 6.43 6.98
N PHE A 99 -2.87 7.56 6.26
CA PHE A 99 -3.49 7.70 4.96
C PHE A 99 -2.43 8.05 3.92
N SER A 100 -2.44 7.39 2.77
CA SER A 100 -1.65 7.79 1.62
C SER A 100 -2.54 8.35 0.51
N TYR A 101 -2.07 9.37 -0.17
CA TYR A 101 -2.68 9.94 -1.35
C TYR A 101 -1.60 10.60 -2.23
N ASN A 102 -1.84 10.67 -3.51
CA ASN A 102 -0.95 11.33 -4.46
C ASN A 102 -1.45 12.73 -4.81
N ASP A 103 -2.76 12.91 -4.87
CA ASP A 103 -3.41 14.16 -5.28
C ASP A 103 -4.30 14.69 -4.16
N PRO A 104 -3.87 15.75 -3.43
CA PRO A 104 -4.64 16.30 -2.32
C PRO A 104 -5.98 16.92 -2.78
N ASP A 105 -6.08 17.41 -4.03
CA ASP A 105 -7.28 18.06 -4.54
C ASP A 105 -8.43 17.05 -4.74
N ARG A 106 -8.10 15.76 -4.78
CA ARG A 106 -9.06 14.65 -4.88
C ARG A 106 -9.47 14.06 -3.53
N VAL A 107 -8.85 14.48 -2.45
CA VAL A 107 -9.20 14.04 -1.08
C VAL A 107 -10.18 15.04 -0.47
N SER A 108 -11.17 14.52 0.27
CA SER A 108 -12.15 15.39 0.97
C SER A 108 -11.43 16.39 1.87
N PRO A 109 -11.71 17.70 1.73
CA PRO A 109 -11.14 18.73 2.61
C PRO A 109 -11.44 18.48 4.09
N VAL A 110 -12.63 17.93 4.40
CA VAL A 110 -13.04 17.61 5.77
C VAL A 110 -12.17 16.51 6.38
N LEU A 111 -11.73 15.53 5.58
CA LEU A 111 -10.79 14.52 6.03
C LEU A 111 -9.39 15.10 6.21
N LEU A 112 -8.93 15.94 5.25
CA LEU A 112 -7.61 16.58 5.31
C LEU A 112 -7.44 17.50 6.53
N ASP A 113 -8.50 18.18 6.97
CA ASP A 113 -8.47 19.04 8.15
C ASP A 113 -8.30 18.28 9.47
N ARG A 114 -8.66 17.00 9.49
CA ARG A 114 -8.58 16.15 10.68
C ARG A 114 -7.29 15.35 10.81
N ILE A 115 -6.46 15.33 9.78
CA ILE A 115 -5.22 14.55 9.74
C ILE A 115 -4.00 15.46 9.67
N LYS A 116 -2.90 15.03 10.29
CA LYS A 116 -1.61 15.69 10.12
C LYS A 116 -1.00 15.31 8.78
N ARG A 117 -0.78 16.28 7.91
CA ARG A 117 -0.15 16.06 6.60
C ARG A 117 1.38 16.01 6.72
N VAL A 118 1.98 15.03 6.08
CA VAL A 118 3.42 14.87 5.93
C VAL A 118 3.74 14.83 4.44
N ALA A 119 4.44 15.85 3.94
CA ALA A 119 4.86 15.87 2.55
C ALA A 119 6.01 14.88 2.33
N MET A 120 5.86 14.04 1.30
CA MET A 120 6.87 13.10 0.83
C MET A 120 7.35 13.58 -0.55
N PRO A 121 8.43 14.38 -0.63
CA PRO A 121 8.95 14.83 -1.91
C PRO A 121 9.46 13.62 -2.72
N PRO A 122 9.44 13.70 -4.05
CA PRO A 122 10.03 12.66 -4.87
C PRO A 122 11.53 12.52 -4.53
N PRO A 123 12.07 11.29 -4.53
CA PRO A 123 13.47 11.07 -4.18
C PRO A 123 14.41 11.71 -5.22
N SER A 124 15.47 12.30 -4.74
CA SER A 124 16.57 12.83 -5.56
C SER A 124 17.23 11.73 -6.42
N ALA A 125 18.02 12.10 -7.40
CA ALA A 125 18.74 11.13 -8.23
C ALA A 125 19.65 10.21 -7.38
N ALA A 126 20.37 10.77 -6.41
CA ALA A 126 21.24 10.01 -5.52
C ALA A 126 20.45 9.03 -4.63
N GLU A 127 19.31 9.47 -4.08
CA GLU A 127 18.44 8.60 -3.28
C GLU A 127 17.84 7.47 -4.12
N ARG A 128 17.48 7.73 -5.38
CA ARG A 128 17.00 6.68 -6.30
C ARG A 128 18.07 5.62 -6.55
N VAL A 129 19.33 6.03 -6.79
CA VAL A 129 20.45 5.09 -6.92
C VAL A 129 20.62 4.27 -5.65
N ALA A 130 20.60 4.91 -4.48
CA ALA A 130 20.73 4.24 -3.20
C ALA A 130 19.59 3.21 -2.97
N VAL A 131 18.34 3.55 -3.33
CA VAL A 131 17.18 2.63 -3.24
C VAL A 131 17.36 1.42 -4.17
N VAL A 132 17.86 1.62 -5.39
CA VAL A 132 18.12 0.51 -6.31
C VAL A 132 19.13 -0.46 -5.71
N HIS A 133 20.27 0.02 -5.23
CA HIS A 133 21.31 -0.82 -4.64
C HIS A 133 20.88 -1.48 -3.32
N ALA A 134 20.24 -0.72 -2.44
CA ALA A 134 19.89 -1.22 -1.11
C ALA A 134 18.67 -2.18 -1.11
N HIS A 135 17.76 -2.02 -2.06
CA HIS A 135 16.47 -2.72 -2.01
C HIS A 135 16.12 -3.51 -3.27
N LEU A 136 16.27 -2.91 -4.48
CA LEU A 136 15.83 -3.58 -5.71
C LEU A 136 16.80 -4.68 -6.13
N VAL A 137 18.09 -4.36 -6.23
CA VAL A 137 19.12 -5.34 -6.65
C VAL A 137 19.12 -6.57 -5.72
N PRO A 138 19.20 -6.46 -4.38
CA PRO A 138 19.17 -7.62 -3.49
C PRO A 138 17.89 -8.44 -3.56
N ARG A 139 16.75 -7.79 -3.86
CA ARG A 139 15.47 -8.48 -4.02
C ARG A 139 15.44 -9.32 -5.29
N VAL A 140 15.94 -8.76 -6.40
CA VAL A 140 16.05 -9.47 -7.69
C VAL A 140 17.09 -10.59 -7.60
N GLN A 141 18.27 -10.34 -7.01
CA GLN A 141 19.30 -11.35 -6.78
C GLN A 141 18.74 -12.57 -6.03
N ARG A 142 17.97 -12.36 -4.95
CA ARG A 142 17.34 -13.47 -4.20
C ARG A 142 16.33 -14.24 -5.04
N ARG A 143 15.55 -13.56 -5.88
CA ARG A 143 14.54 -14.20 -6.75
C ARG A 143 15.19 -15.02 -7.86
N LEU A 144 16.25 -14.50 -8.47
CA LEU A 144 16.97 -15.17 -9.56
C LEU A 144 18.06 -16.12 -9.07
N ASN A 145 18.29 -16.19 -7.76
CA ASN A 145 19.38 -16.95 -7.16
C ASN A 145 20.75 -16.65 -7.78
N THR A 146 21.08 -15.36 -7.93
CA THR A 146 22.30 -14.85 -8.55
C THR A 146 23.06 -13.91 -7.62
N SER A 147 24.39 -13.84 -7.79
CA SER A 147 25.24 -12.84 -7.10
C SER A 147 25.66 -11.67 -8.01
N LEU A 148 25.13 -11.61 -9.23
CA LEU A 148 25.43 -10.53 -10.17
C LEU A 148 25.03 -9.17 -9.57
N ALA A 149 25.93 -8.19 -9.68
CA ALA A 149 25.70 -6.82 -9.20
C ALA A 149 25.63 -5.84 -10.37
N LEU A 150 24.95 -4.72 -10.15
CA LEU A 150 24.92 -3.61 -11.09
C LEU A 150 25.90 -2.51 -10.60
N CYS A 151 26.71 -1.96 -11.49
CA CYS A 151 27.52 -0.79 -11.18
C CYS A 151 26.65 0.50 -11.22
N ASP A 152 27.13 1.56 -10.59
CA ASP A 152 26.42 2.84 -10.53
C ASP A 152 26.09 3.42 -11.91
N ALA A 153 26.99 3.22 -12.90
CA ALA A 153 26.75 3.66 -14.28
C ALA A 153 25.54 2.95 -14.91
N ALA A 154 25.42 1.62 -14.70
CA ALA A 154 24.27 0.84 -15.18
C ALA A 154 22.98 1.26 -14.49
N VAL A 155 23.02 1.46 -13.17
CA VAL A 155 21.87 1.97 -12.42
C VAL A 155 21.47 3.37 -12.87
N GLY A 156 22.44 4.24 -13.12
CA GLY A 156 22.20 5.58 -13.66
C GLY A 156 21.50 5.55 -15.02
N ALA A 157 21.93 4.66 -15.93
CA ALA A 157 21.29 4.47 -17.24
C ALA A 157 19.85 3.97 -17.11
N LEU A 158 19.61 2.97 -16.25
CA LEU A 158 18.26 2.46 -15.98
C LEU A 158 17.32 3.54 -15.42
N LEU A 159 17.84 4.38 -14.52
CA LEU A 159 17.07 5.50 -13.95
C LEU A 159 16.78 6.62 -14.94
N ALA A 160 17.65 6.83 -15.92
CA ALA A 160 17.46 7.83 -16.97
C ALA A 160 16.40 7.42 -18.01
N ASP A 161 16.32 6.12 -18.31
CA ASP A 161 15.37 5.58 -19.30
C ASP A 161 14.03 5.11 -18.69
N ALA A 162 13.91 5.12 -17.35
CA ALA A 162 12.78 4.57 -16.64
C ALA A 162 11.46 5.31 -16.96
N ARG A 163 10.62 4.67 -17.76
CA ARG A 163 9.23 5.06 -17.97
C ARG A 163 8.36 4.39 -16.91
N GLY A 164 7.79 5.17 -15.98
CA GLY A 164 6.90 4.63 -14.93
C GLY A 164 7.47 4.63 -13.51
N GLY A 165 8.49 5.47 -13.23
CA GLY A 165 9.05 5.65 -11.89
C GLY A 165 9.79 4.41 -11.38
N MET A 166 9.89 4.28 -10.06
CA MET A 166 10.65 3.17 -9.42
C MET A 166 10.11 1.77 -9.74
N ARG A 167 8.81 1.63 -10.06
CA ARG A 167 8.24 0.34 -10.50
C ARG A 167 8.74 -0.08 -11.89
N GLY A 168 8.97 0.89 -12.78
CA GLY A 168 9.62 0.65 -14.08
C GLY A 168 11.05 0.18 -13.87
N VAL A 169 11.84 0.90 -13.06
CA VAL A 169 13.23 0.54 -12.74
C VAL A 169 13.34 -0.88 -12.18
N GLU A 170 12.42 -1.31 -11.32
CA GLU A 170 12.45 -2.68 -10.78
C GLU A 170 12.35 -3.74 -11.89
N LYS A 171 11.47 -3.53 -12.87
CA LYS A 171 11.35 -4.44 -14.03
C LYS A 171 12.60 -4.43 -14.89
N ASP A 172 13.20 -3.26 -15.09
CA ASP A 172 14.40 -3.12 -15.90
C ASP A 172 15.61 -3.76 -15.22
N VAL A 173 15.76 -3.61 -13.91
CA VAL A 173 16.78 -4.31 -13.10
C VAL A 173 16.59 -5.83 -13.21
N ASP A 174 15.36 -6.30 -13.17
CA ASP A 174 15.03 -7.70 -13.32
C ASP A 174 15.46 -8.26 -14.67
N HIS A 175 15.10 -7.57 -15.74
CA HIS A 175 15.48 -7.96 -17.11
C HIS A 175 16.99 -7.96 -17.33
N VAL A 176 17.70 -6.94 -16.85
CA VAL A 176 19.15 -6.83 -17.03
C VAL A 176 19.88 -7.94 -16.28
N LEU A 177 19.52 -8.21 -15.03
CA LEU A 177 20.16 -9.27 -14.24
C LEU A 177 19.82 -10.66 -14.77
N ALA A 178 18.59 -10.90 -15.22
CA ALA A 178 18.20 -12.17 -15.85
C ALA A 178 18.96 -12.41 -17.16
N ALA A 179 19.08 -11.39 -18.03
CA ALA A 179 19.83 -11.48 -19.27
C ALA A 179 21.32 -11.72 -19.03
N ALA A 180 21.92 -11.03 -18.06
CA ALA A 180 23.33 -11.22 -17.71
C ALA A 180 23.60 -12.64 -17.18
N GLN A 181 22.69 -13.20 -16.38
CA GLN A 181 22.79 -14.58 -15.88
C GLN A 181 22.74 -15.60 -17.01
N LEU A 182 21.87 -15.41 -18.01
CA LEU A 182 21.81 -16.28 -19.19
C LEU A 182 23.08 -16.22 -20.00
N CYS A 183 23.68 -15.02 -20.18
CA CYS A 183 24.94 -14.87 -20.89
C CYS A 183 26.12 -15.59 -20.20
N THR A 184 26.21 -15.50 -18.87
CA THR A 184 27.24 -16.23 -18.10
C THR A 184 27.07 -17.74 -18.20
N ALA A 185 25.85 -18.24 -18.07
CA ALA A 185 25.57 -19.67 -18.22
C ALA A 185 25.87 -20.22 -19.63
N CYS A 186 25.68 -19.42 -20.68
CA CYS A 186 26.04 -19.79 -22.05
C CYS A 186 27.55 -19.78 -22.28
N SER A 187 28.31 -18.89 -21.63
CA SER A 187 29.78 -18.86 -21.73
C SER A 187 30.39 -20.08 -21.06
N ASP A 188 29.92 -20.45 -19.87
CA ASP A 188 30.41 -21.61 -19.12
C ASP A 188 30.09 -22.95 -19.84
N ALA A 189 29.03 -23.02 -20.65
CA ALA A 189 28.66 -24.17 -21.45
C ALA A 189 29.49 -24.35 -22.74
N ASN A 190 30.18 -23.29 -23.20
CA ASN A 190 31.00 -23.32 -24.41
C ASN A 190 32.49 -23.61 -24.14
N ASP A 191 32.94 -23.48 -22.90
CA ASP A 191 34.32 -23.69 -22.46
C ASP A 191 34.54 -25.12 -21.84
N GLY A 192 33.57 -25.99 -21.86
CA GLY A 192 33.59 -27.40 -21.42
C GLY A 192 33.36 -28.40 -22.55
#